data_9f5f652d63279c09c085ee88a2cedfe4
#
_entry.id   9f5f652d63279c09c085ee88a2cedfe4
#
_cell.length_a   1.000
_cell.length_b   1.000
_cell.length_c   1.000
_cell.angle_alpha   90.00
_cell.angle_beta   90.00
_cell.angle_gamma   90.00
#
_symmetry.space_group_name_H-M   'P 1'
#
loop_
_entity.id
_entity.type
_entity.pdbx_description
1 polymer ?
#
loop_
_entity_poly.entity_id
_entity_poly.type
_entity_poly.pdbx_seq_one_letter_code
_entity_poly.pdbx_strand_id
1 'polypeptide(L)'
;MIVRDIKDIIGSSKEVHAKEGQWTSRRMILKDDGMGFSFHETIIKAGTKTHIHYQNHLEAVYCVAGDGKIEDLATGEIHDIYDGVMYALNNHDDHNLYGGSVDMRLICVFNPPIKGTENHDENGVYPLEE
;
A
#
# COMPACT_ATOMS: atom_id res chain seq x y z
N MET A 1 -2.78 -4.41 24.83
CA MET A 1 -2.78 -3.15 24.04
C MET A 1 -1.48 -3.07 23.26
N ILE A 2 -1.55 -2.72 21.97
CA ILE A 2 -0.36 -2.56 21.12
C ILE A 2 -0.14 -1.07 20.90
N VAL A 3 1.09 -0.59 21.15
CA VAL A 3 1.49 0.80 20.88
C VAL A 3 2.84 0.74 20.17
N ARG A 4 2.91 1.34 18.98
CA ARG A 4 4.14 1.36 18.16
C ARG A 4 4.39 2.76 17.64
N ASP A 5 5.66 3.15 17.58
CA ASP A 5 6.11 4.40 16.98
C ASP A 5 6.71 4.11 15.62
N ILE A 6 6.37 4.92 14.62
CA ILE A 6 6.89 4.78 13.26
C ILE A 6 8.43 4.83 13.25
N LYS A 7 9.04 5.57 14.17
CA LYS A 7 10.50 5.65 14.30
C LYS A 7 11.14 4.29 14.57
N ASP A 8 10.42 3.37 15.23
CA ASP A 8 10.90 2.03 15.51
C ASP A 8 10.72 1.08 14.32
N ILE A 9 9.88 1.46 13.36
CA ILE A 9 9.64 0.70 12.13
C ILE A 9 10.66 1.10 11.05
N ILE A 10 10.98 2.39 10.94
CA ILE A 10 11.96 2.90 9.98
C ILE A 10 13.32 2.24 10.23
N GLY A 11 13.90 1.64 9.20
CA GLY A 11 15.18 0.94 9.27
C GLY A 11 15.10 -0.47 9.85
N SER A 12 13.92 -0.93 10.26
CA SER A 12 13.71 -2.30 10.74
C SER A 12 13.31 -3.23 9.60
N SER A 13 13.19 -4.54 9.90
CA SER A 13 12.69 -5.53 8.94
C SER A 13 11.23 -5.30 8.52
N LYS A 14 10.51 -4.46 9.24
CA LYS A 14 9.11 -4.10 8.95
C LYS A 14 8.99 -2.90 8.01
N GLU A 15 10.10 -2.30 7.62
CA GLU A 15 10.15 -1.33 6.52
C GLU A 15 10.57 -2.06 5.24
N VAL A 16 9.67 -2.14 4.26
CA VAL A 16 9.89 -2.85 3.00
C VAL A 16 9.84 -1.86 1.85
N HIS A 17 10.81 -1.95 0.96
CA HIS A 17 10.92 -1.08 -0.21
C HIS A 17 10.59 -1.83 -1.48
N ALA A 18 9.92 -1.16 -2.43
CA ALA A 18 9.75 -1.69 -3.78
C ALA A 18 11.12 -1.97 -4.40
N LYS A 19 11.21 -3.03 -5.20
CA LYS A 19 12.47 -3.44 -5.86
C LYS A 19 13.04 -2.33 -6.73
N GLU A 20 12.19 -1.50 -7.35
CA GLU A 20 12.57 -0.39 -8.21
C GLU A 20 12.44 0.98 -7.54
N GLY A 21 12.12 1.01 -6.25
CA GLY A 21 12.12 2.23 -5.44
C GLY A 21 10.87 3.10 -5.54
N GLN A 22 9.78 2.62 -6.14
CA GLN A 22 8.56 3.43 -6.30
C GLN A 22 7.85 3.71 -4.98
N TRP A 23 7.98 2.81 -4.00
CA TRP A 23 7.29 2.93 -2.73
C TRP A 23 8.09 2.36 -1.57
N THR A 24 7.75 2.82 -0.38
CA THR A 24 8.21 2.28 0.89
C THR A 24 6.99 1.95 1.75
N SER A 25 6.91 0.73 2.27
CA SER A 25 5.83 0.27 3.15
C SER A 25 6.36 0.05 4.56
N ARG A 26 5.77 0.76 5.53
CA ARG A 26 6.11 0.64 6.96
C ARG A 26 4.98 -0.05 7.67
N ARG A 27 5.22 -1.27 8.09
CA ARG A 27 4.19 -2.23 8.50
C ARG A 27 4.02 -2.22 10.01
N MET A 28 2.91 -1.61 10.46
CA MET A 28 2.64 -1.31 11.87
C MET A 28 1.90 -2.45 12.57
N ILE A 29 0.91 -3.06 11.90
CA ILE A 29 0.16 -4.22 12.37
C ILE A 29 0.28 -5.31 11.31
N LEU A 30 0.66 -6.50 11.75
CA LEU A 30 0.88 -7.66 10.89
C LEU A 30 0.03 -8.84 11.35
N LYS A 31 0.05 -9.93 10.57
CA LYS A 31 -0.74 -11.13 10.82
C LYS A 31 -0.57 -11.66 12.23
N ASP A 32 0.66 -11.70 12.75
CA ASP A 32 0.97 -12.25 14.07
C ASP A 32 0.41 -11.42 15.22
N ASP A 33 -0.02 -10.19 14.97
CA ASP A 33 -0.66 -9.36 16.00
C ASP A 33 -2.10 -9.80 16.31
N GLY A 34 -2.69 -10.66 15.46
CA GLY A 34 -4.00 -11.25 15.72
C GLY A 34 -5.18 -10.29 15.57
N MET A 35 -5.01 -9.17 14.87
CA MET A 35 -6.07 -8.17 14.70
C MET A 35 -7.04 -8.49 13.55
N GLY A 36 -6.71 -9.47 12.69
CA GLY A 36 -7.52 -9.83 11.53
C GLY A 36 -7.31 -8.93 10.31
N PHE A 37 -6.40 -7.99 10.38
CA PHE A 37 -5.98 -7.12 9.27
C PHE A 37 -4.52 -6.71 9.48
N SER A 38 -3.88 -6.20 8.43
CA SER A 38 -2.60 -5.50 8.58
C SER A 38 -2.78 -4.02 8.31
N PHE A 39 -1.91 -3.20 8.91
CA PHE A 39 -1.99 -1.74 8.89
C PHE A 39 -0.62 -1.18 8.58
N HIS A 40 -0.52 -0.37 7.51
CA HIS A 40 0.75 0.16 7.01
C HIS A 40 0.69 1.67 6.81
N GLU A 41 1.83 2.33 6.98
CA GLU A 41 2.09 3.62 6.36
C GLU A 41 2.90 3.38 5.09
N THR A 42 2.42 3.88 3.95
CA THR A 42 3.10 3.71 2.66
C THR A 42 3.44 5.07 2.07
N ILE A 43 4.70 5.22 1.65
CA ILE A 43 5.15 6.40 0.90
C ILE A 43 5.22 6.01 -0.57
N ILE A 44 4.50 6.74 -1.41
CA ILE A 44 4.58 6.62 -2.87
C ILE A 44 5.43 7.78 -3.38
N LYS A 45 6.53 7.46 -4.05
CA LYS A 45 7.48 8.47 -4.52
C LYS A 45 6.87 9.31 -5.64
N ALA A 46 7.16 10.61 -5.61
CA ALA A 46 6.74 11.54 -6.66
C ALA A 46 7.19 11.05 -8.04
N GLY A 47 6.32 11.23 -9.04
CA GLY A 47 6.63 10.93 -10.43
C GLY A 47 6.72 9.46 -10.80
N THR A 48 6.35 8.55 -9.90
CA THR A 48 6.44 7.10 -10.15
C THR A 48 5.14 6.53 -10.70
N LYS A 49 5.25 5.36 -11.34
CA LYS A 49 4.12 4.54 -11.76
C LYS A 49 4.34 3.13 -11.22
N THR A 50 3.33 2.58 -10.56
CA THR A 50 3.36 1.21 -10.05
C THR A 50 2.11 0.48 -10.53
N HIS A 51 2.30 -0.64 -11.24
CA HIS A 51 1.22 -1.57 -11.55
C HIS A 51 0.98 -2.47 -10.34
N ILE A 52 -0.27 -2.54 -9.88
CA ILE A 52 -0.67 -3.30 -8.70
C ILE A 52 -1.94 -4.07 -9.01
N HIS A 53 -1.95 -5.37 -8.62
CA HIS A 53 -3.12 -6.21 -8.74
C HIS A 53 -3.18 -7.18 -7.57
N TYR A 54 -3.81 -6.77 -6.46
CA TYR A 54 -3.91 -7.62 -5.26
C TYR A 54 -4.98 -8.70 -5.44
N GLN A 55 -4.58 -9.83 -6.03
CA GLN A 55 -5.48 -10.95 -6.29
C GLN A 55 -5.81 -11.74 -5.01
N ASN A 56 -4.96 -11.64 -3.99
CA ASN A 56 -5.06 -12.39 -2.74
C ASN A 56 -5.55 -11.55 -1.55
N HIS A 57 -5.66 -10.23 -1.73
CA HIS A 57 -5.96 -9.29 -0.65
C HIS A 57 -6.97 -8.25 -1.10
N LEU A 58 -7.81 -7.80 -0.16
CA LEU A 58 -8.52 -6.54 -0.27
C LEU A 58 -7.70 -5.46 0.41
N GLU A 59 -7.78 -4.24 -0.10
CA GLU A 59 -7.07 -3.10 0.49
C GLU A 59 -7.95 -1.87 0.55
N ALA A 60 -7.90 -1.15 1.67
CA ALA A 60 -8.40 0.21 1.78
C ALA A 60 -7.23 1.15 2.02
N VAL A 61 -7.26 2.31 1.36
CA VAL A 61 -6.18 3.29 1.39
C VAL A 61 -6.75 4.68 1.67
N TYR A 62 -6.10 5.40 2.60
CA TYR A 62 -6.43 6.78 2.90
C TYR A 62 -5.19 7.66 2.69
N CYS A 63 -5.33 8.72 1.87
CA CYS A 63 -4.25 9.66 1.64
C CYS A 63 -4.21 10.70 2.76
N VAL A 64 -3.11 10.70 3.51
CA VAL A 64 -2.87 11.67 4.59
C VAL A 64 -2.26 12.95 4.02
N ALA A 65 -1.34 12.82 3.07
CA ALA A 65 -0.64 13.98 2.48
C ALA A 65 -0.10 13.61 1.09
N GLY A 66 -0.01 14.62 0.23
CA GLY A 66 0.57 14.49 -1.10
C GLY A 66 -0.46 14.47 -2.21
N ASP A 67 -0.02 14.10 -3.40
CA ASP A 67 -0.88 14.02 -4.58
C ASP A 67 -0.46 12.89 -5.51
N GLY A 68 -1.42 12.39 -6.26
CA GLY A 68 -1.21 11.34 -7.22
C GLY A 68 -2.51 10.98 -7.94
N LYS A 69 -2.50 9.82 -8.58
CA LYS A 69 -3.65 9.31 -9.33
C LYS A 69 -3.73 7.79 -9.21
N ILE A 70 -4.93 7.26 -9.31
CA ILE A 70 -5.17 5.83 -9.48
C ILE A 70 -5.96 5.61 -10.76
N GLU A 71 -5.51 4.66 -11.57
CA GLU A 71 -6.15 4.26 -12.82
C GLU A 71 -6.73 2.88 -12.69
N ASP A 72 -8.05 2.76 -12.84
CA ASP A 72 -8.74 1.47 -12.89
C ASP A 72 -8.58 0.88 -14.29
N LEU A 73 -7.85 -0.22 -14.42
CA LEU A 73 -7.56 -0.81 -15.72
C LEU A 73 -8.77 -1.54 -16.32
N ALA A 74 -9.76 -1.91 -15.53
CA ALA A 74 -10.98 -2.54 -16.05
C ALA A 74 -11.90 -1.54 -16.76
N THR A 75 -11.94 -0.28 -16.29
CA THR A 75 -12.84 0.76 -16.80
C THR A 75 -12.12 1.86 -17.56
N GLY A 76 -10.81 2.04 -17.34
CA GLY A 76 -10.03 3.16 -17.85
C GLY A 76 -10.25 4.46 -17.07
N GLU A 77 -11.03 4.44 -15.99
CA GLU A 77 -11.24 5.62 -15.15
C GLU A 77 -9.97 5.98 -14.39
N ILE A 78 -9.70 7.28 -14.29
CA ILE A 78 -8.59 7.84 -13.52
C ILE A 78 -9.17 8.75 -12.44
N HIS A 79 -8.76 8.50 -11.19
CA HIS A 79 -9.17 9.29 -10.05
C HIS A 79 -7.97 10.02 -9.46
N ASP A 80 -8.14 11.30 -9.16
CA ASP A 80 -7.12 12.07 -8.46
C ASP A 80 -7.07 11.66 -6.99
N ILE A 81 -5.86 11.57 -6.44
CA ILE A 81 -5.60 11.31 -5.04
C ILE A 81 -4.93 12.54 -4.43
N TYR A 82 -5.46 13.01 -3.32
CA TYR A 82 -4.91 14.14 -2.55
C TYR A 82 -5.37 13.98 -1.10
N ASP A 83 -4.97 14.89 -0.24
CA ASP A 83 -5.26 14.83 1.20
C ASP A 83 -6.75 14.59 1.44
N GLY A 84 -7.08 13.50 2.14
CA GLY A 84 -8.46 13.16 2.50
C GLY A 84 -9.17 12.19 1.55
N VAL A 85 -8.55 11.83 0.42
CA VAL A 85 -9.15 10.85 -0.50
C VAL A 85 -8.91 9.43 0.02
N MET A 86 -9.97 8.62 0.03
CA MET A 86 -9.90 7.18 0.31
C MET A 86 -10.28 6.42 -0.96
N TYR A 87 -9.58 5.32 -1.22
CA TYR A 87 -10.04 4.33 -2.19
C TYR A 87 -9.95 2.93 -1.59
N ALA A 88 -10.81 2.04 -2.07
CA ALA A 88 -10.82 0.65 -1.64
C ALA A 88 -10.83 -0.29 -2.83
N LEU A 89 -9.92 -1.24 -2.82
CA LEU A 89 -9.77 -2.26 -3.86
C LEU A 89 -10.63 -3.46 -3.43
N ASN A 90 -11.96 -3.31 -3.54
CA ASN A 90 -12.93 -4.26 -3.03
C ASN A 90 -13.30 -5.37 -4.03
N ASN A 91 -12.79 -5.30 -5.26
CA ASN A 91 -13.02 -6.28 -6.32
C ASN A 91 -11.70 -6.83 -6.87
N HIS A 92 -10.64 -6.83 -6.06
CA HIS A 92 -9.29 -7.19 -6.50
C HIS A 92 -8.88 -6.42 -7.76
N ASP A 93 -9.15 -5.12 -7.76
CA ASP A 93 -9.03 -4.24 -8.92
C ASP A 93 -7.60 -4.19 -9.45
N ASP A 94 -7.45 -4.48 -10.74
CA ASP A 94 -6.19 -4.28 -11.46
C ASP A 94 -6.02 -2.79 -11.76
N HIS A 95 -4.91 -2.19 -11.31
CA HIS A 95 -4.77 -0.74 -11.37
C HIS A 95 -3.31 -0.29 -11.49
N ASN A 96 -3.14 0.95 -11.93
CA ASN A 96 -1.88 1.67 -11.85
C ASN A 96 -1.99 2.77 -10.80
N LEU A 97 -0.98 2.89 -9.95
CA LEU A 97 -0.86 3.96 -8.96
C LEU A 97 0.25 4.91 -9.40
N TYR A 98 -0.07 6.19 -9.49
CA TYR A 98 0.85 7.23 -9.92
C TYR A 98 1.18 8.16 -8.76
N GLY A 99 2.48 8.36 -8.50
CA GLY A 99 2.95 9.46 -7.69
C GLY A 99 2.86 10.76 -8.47
N GLY A 100 2.49 11.84 -7.79
CA GLY A 100 2.30 13.15 -8.40
C GLY A 100 3.51 14.07 -8.25
N SER A 101 3.26 15.32 -7.86
CA SER A 101 4.30 16.35 -7.75
C SER A 101 5.16 16.22 -6.50
N VAL A 102 4.60 15.63 -5.44
CA VAL A 102 5.30 15.32 -4.18
C VAL A 102 4.99 13.90 -3.77
N ASP A 103 5.77 13.35 -2.84
CA ASP A 103 5.52 12.02 -2.30
C ASP A 103 4.15 11.97 -1.62
N MET A 104 3.40 10.89 -1.83
CA MET A 104 2.17 10.63 -1.09
C MET A 104 2.49 9.85 0.17
N ARG A 105 1.81 10.21 1.25
CA ARG A 105 1.78 9.44 2.49
C ARG A 105 0.40 8.82 2.64
N LEU A 106 0.35 7.50 2.58
CA LEU A 106 -0.88 6.71 2.60
C LEU A 106 -0.95 5.84 3.85
N ILE A 107 -2.17 5.67 4.37
CA ILE A 107 -2.47 4.65 5.36
C ILE A 107 -3.19 3.52 4.62
N CYS A 108 -2.66 2.30 4.74
CA CYS A 108 -3.14 1.13 4.02
C CYS A 108 -3.55 0.03 4.98
N VAL A 109 -4.71 -0.58 4.73
CA VAL A 109 -5.24 -1.70 5.51
C VAL A 109 -5.50 -2.86 4.58
N PHE A 110 -4.95 -4.04 4.90
CA PHE A 110 -5.11 -5.26 4.10
C PHE A 110 -5.91 -6.31 4.86
N ASN A 111 -6.78 -7.01 4.14
CA ASN A 111 -7.49 -8.20 4.57
C ASN A 111 -7.38 -9.28 3.47
N PRO A 112 -6.88 -10.48 3.72
CA PRO A 112 -6.28 -10.92 4.99
C PRO A 112 -5.00 -10.16 5.34
N PRO A 113 -4.56 -10.22 6.61
CA PRO A 113 -3.34 -9.53 7.03
C PRO A 113 -2.11 -10.14 6.36
N ILE A 114 -1.11 -9.30 6.04
CA ILE A 114 0.17 -9.77 5.57
C ILE A 114 1.08 -10.14 6.75
N LYS A 115 2.08 -11.01 6.50
CA LYS A 115 3.08 -11.42 7.51
C LYS A 115 4.11 -10.34 7.78
N GLY A 116 4.51 -9.59 6.74
CA GLY A 116 5.42 -8.47 6.87
C GLY A 116 6.61 -8.47 5.92
N THR A 117 6.87 -9.58 5.23
CA THR A 117 7.99 -9.71 4.30
C THR A 117 7.57 -9.60 2.83
N GLU A 118 6.27 -9.60 2.56
CA GLU A 118 5.74 -9.62 1.20
C GLU A 118 6.20 -8.39 0.41
N ASN A 119 6.58 -8.65 -0.84
CA ASN A 119 6.81 -7.63 -1.85
C ASN A 119 6.02 -8.01 -3.10
N HIS A 120 5.75 -7.04 -3.96
CA HIS A 120 5.06 -7.33 -5.21
C HIS A 120 5.87 -8.30 -6.06
N ASP A 121 5.18 -9.29 -6.64
CA ASP A 121 5.76 -10.09 -7.71
C ASP A 121 5.74 -9.29 -9.04
N GLU A 122 6.13 -9.92 -10.13
CA GLU A 122 6.18 -9.27 -11.46
C GLU A 122 4.81 -8.77 -11.96
N ASN A 123 3.70 -9.28 -11.38
CA ASN A 123 2.33 -8.90 -11.74
C ASN A 123 1.71 -7.89 -10.76
N GLY A 124 2.48 -7.37 -9.80
CA GLY A 124 1.98 -6.45 -8.78
C GLY A 124 1.13 -7.13 -7.70
N VAL A 125 1.35 -8.40 -7.44
CA VAL A 125 0.60 -9.22 -6.50
C VAL A 125 1.43 -9.48 -5.25
N TYR A 126 0.80 -9.38 -4.06
CA TYR A 126 1.38 -9.95 -2.86
C TYR A 126 1.05 -11.44 -2.78
N PRO A 127 2.05 -12.33 -2.69
CA PRO A 127 1.81 -13.75 -2.51
C PRO A 127 1.15 -14.03 -1.16
N LEU A 128 0.34 -15.09 -1.08
CA LEU A 128 -0.13 -15.62 0.19
C LEU A 128 1.01 -16.42 0.83
N GLU A 129 1.46 -15.97 1.98
CA GLU A 129 2.45 -16.68 2.80
C GLU A 129 1.73 -17.44 3.91
N GLU A 130 1.96 -18.74 3.97
CA GLU A 130 1.38 -19.63 4.99
C GLU A 130 2.20 -19.67 6.29
#